data_e3e76a0b215e2212ea474bc2b6395bf9
#
_entry.id   e3e76a0b215e2212ea474bc2b6395bf9
#
_cell.length_a   1.000
_cell.length_b   1.000
_cell.length_c   1.000
_cell.angle_alpha   90.00
_cell.angle_beta   90.00
_cell.angle_gamma   90.00
#
_symmetry.space_group_name_H-M   'P 1'
#
loop_
_entity.id
_entity.type
_entity.pdbx_description
1 polymer ?
#
loop_
_entity_poly.entity_id
_entity_poly.type
_entity_poly.pdbx_seq_one_letter_code
_entity_poly.pdbx_strand_id
1 'polypeptide(L)'
;LGCLLLVSFLILSKQAAEVSETMSSTENSKTILVDAGHGGADPGMIGVNGLEEKGINLQIAVKLKDSLEKQGFSVIMTREEDKGLYEEDSRNQKAQDMQCRIAMIKKYRPVLCISVHQNSYQDSSVCGPQVFYYEDSVRGKNLAEFIQEELNLGLKVKRPRVAKGNKTYYLLKRSESVLNIVECGFLTNPEEAGLLCKEEYQNKIVEAIVKGIEQYLKQQKI
;
A
#
# COMPACT_ATOMS: atom_id res chain seq x y z
N LEU A 1 -31.93 -15.88 44.47
CA LEU A 1 -30.48 -15.60 44.35
C LEU A 1 -29.95 -15.98 42.97
N GLY A 2 -30.35 -17.14 42.39
CA GLY A 2 -29.89 -17.62 41.09
C GLY A 2 -30.22 -16.72 39.90
N CYS A 3 -31.40 -16.10 39.87
CA CYS A 3 -31.80 -15.21 38.77
C CYS A 3 -30.96 -13.91 38.71
N LEU A 4 -30.57 -13.37 39.87
CA LEU A 4 -29.74 -12.16 39.96
C LEU A 4 -28.31 -12.43 39.44
N LEU A 5 -27.75 -13.60 39.73
CA LEU A 5 -26.43 -14.02 39.20
C LEU A 5 -26.44 -14.25 37.69
N LEU A 6 -27.54 -14.77 37.16
CA LEU A 6 -27.67 -14.98 35.71
C LEU A 6 -27.78 -13.66 34.93
N VAL A 7 -28.52 -12.70 35.47
CA VAL A 7 -28.67 -11.36 34.87
C VAL A 7 -27.32 -10.60 34.91
N SER A 8 -26.60 -10.66 36.03
CA SER A 8 -25.29 -10.02 36.14
C SER A 8 -24.24 -10.65 35.20
N PHE A 9 -24.28 -11.97 35.01
CA PHE A 9 -23.40 -12.65 34.06
C PHE A 9 -23.70 -12.24 32.62
N LEU A 10 -24.99 -12.13 32.23
CA LEU A 10 -25.37 -11.67 30.90
C LEU A 10 -24.97 -10.20 30.63
N ILE A 11 -25.10 -9.33 31.62
CA ILE A 11 -24.66 -7.93 31.49
C ILE A 11 -23.14 -7.84 31.34
N LEU A 12 -22.38 -8.57 32.18
CA LEU A 12 -20.92 -8.60 32.11
C LEU A 12 -20.40 -9.21 30.80
N SER A 13 -21.04 -10.27 30.28
CA SER A 13 -20.68 -10.87 29.00
C SER A 13 -20.95 -9.93 27.83
N LYS A 14 -22.04 -9.15 27.87
CA LYS A 14 -22.37 -8.16 26.86
C LYS A 14 -21.40 -6.99 26.89
N GLN A 15 -21.04 -6.47 28.07
CA GLN A 15 -20.03 -5.43 28.23
C GLN A 15 -18.65 -5.91 27.80
N ALA A 16 -18.25 -7.14 28.10
CA ALA A 16 -17.00 -7.72 27.63
C ALA A 16 -16.96 -7.87 26.11
N ALA A 17 -18.06 -8.22 25.47
CA ALA A 17 -18.18 -8.28 24.01
C ALA A 17 -18.07 -6.89 23.37
N GLU A 18 -18.75 -5.88 23.92
CA GLU A 18 -18.68 -4.49 23.45
C GLU A 18 -17.27 -3.90 23.60
N VAL A 19 -16.59 -4.18 24.73
CA VAL A 19 -15.19 -3.76 24.94
C VAL A 19 -14.25 -4.46 23.96
N SER A 20 -14.45 -5.77 23.72
CA SER A 20 -13.64 -6.53 22.74
C SER A 20 -13.85 -6.03 21.32
N GLU A 21 -15.08 -5.70 20.91
CA GLU A 21 -15.35 -5.10 19.59
C GLU A 21 -14.75 -3.69 19.48
N THR A 22 -14.84 -2.88 20.54
CA THR A 22 -14.28 -1.53 20.56
C THR A 22 -12.74 -1.57 20.51
N MET A 23 -12.09 -2.48 21.25
CA MET A 23 -10.64 -2.69 21.19
C MET A 23 -10.20 -3.20 19.81
N SER A 24 -10.91 -4.17 19.23
CA SER A 24 -10.64 -4.67 17.88
C SER A 24 -10.83 -3.58 16.80
N SER A 25 -11.82 -2.71 16.95
CA SER A 25 -12.05 -1.60 16.02
C SER A 25 -11.00 -0.49 16.15
N THR A 26 -10.48 -0.22 17.34
CA THR A 26 -9.40 0.76 17.56
C THR A 26 -8.04 0.24 17.10
N GLU A 27 -7.74 -1.06 17.22
CA GLU A 27 -6.54 -1.67 16.65
C GLU A 27 -6.58 -1.66 15.12
N ASN A 28 -7.72 -2.00 14.52
CA ASN A 28 -7.88 -1.96 13.06
C ASN A 28 -7.81 -0.53 12.48
N SER A 29 -8.20 0.49 13.24
CA SER A 29 -8.14 1.89 12.77
C SER A 29 -6.71 2.42 12.60
N LYS A 30 -5.69 1.71 13.12
CA LYS A 30 -4.27 2.05 13.01
C LYS A 30 -3.47 1.09 12.13
N THR A 31 -4.12 0.10 11.53
CA THR A 31 -3.42 -0.88 10.70
C THR A 31 -3.38 -0.41 9.25
N ILE A 32 -2.17 -0.31 8.70
CA ILE A 32 -1.91 -0.02 7.28
C ILE A 32 -1.30 -1.27 6.64
N LEU A 33 -1.74 -1.62 5.45
CA LEU A 33 -1.10 -2.67 4.68
C LEU A 33 -0.20 -2.05 3.61
N VAL A 34 1.07 -2.43 3.62
CA VAL A 34 2.06 -2.05 2.60
C VAL A 34 2.33 -3.27 1.72
N ASP A 35 2.01 -3.13 0.46
CA ASP A 35 2.21 -4.15 -0.55
C ASP A 35 3.46 -3.83 -1.37
N ALA A 36 4.47 -4.72 -1.30
CA ALA A 36 5.63 -4.65 -2.18
C ALA A 36 5.30 -5.43 -3.47
N GLY A 37 5.01 -4.72 -4.56
CA GLY A 37 4.63 -5.32 -5.82
C GLY A 37 5.62 -6.34 -6.34
N HIS A 38 5.12 -7.39 -7.05
CA HIS A 38 5.93 -8.49 -7.59
C HIS A 38 6.66 -9.31 -6.51
N GLY A 39 7.67 -10.10 -6.89
CA GLY A 39 8.49 -10.90 -5.99
C GLY A 39 8.69 -12.34 -6.45
N GLY A 40 9.77 -12.97 -5.99
CA GLY A 40 10.13 -14.33 -6.38
C GLY A 40 10.35 -14.45 -7.90
N ALA A 41 9.61 -15.34 -8.56
CA ALA A 41 9.71 -15.55 -10.01
C ALA A 41 9.15 -14.40 -10.87
N ASP A 42 8.35 -13.49 -10.30
CA ASP A 42 7.84 -12.31 -11.00
C ASP A 42 8.78 -11.10 -10.75
N PRO A 43 9.66 -10.74 -11.71
CA PRO A 43 10.57 -9.61 -11.55
C PRO A 43 9.86 -8.25 -11.64
N GLY A 44 8.59 -8.23 -12.09
CA GLY A 44 7.93 -7.02 -12.56
C GLY A 44 8.52 -6.52 -13.87
N MET A 45 8.54 -5.21 -14.05
CA MET A 45 9.23 -4.60 -15.20
C MET A 45 10.74 -4.76 -15.04
N ILE A 46 11.36 -5.13 -16.15
CA ILE A 46 12.83 -5.08 -16.29
C ILE A 46 13.17 -3.76 -16.97
N GLY A 47 13.73 -2.85 -16.20
CA GLY A 47 14.11 -1.53 -16.65
C GLY A 47 15.47 -1.47 -17.32
N VAL A 48 16.04 -0.27 -17.42
CA VAL A 48 17.38 -0.07 -17.98
C VAL A 48 18.44 -0.84 -17.19
N ASN A 49 19.46 -1.35 -17.88
CA ASN A 49 20.56 -2.13 -17.29
C ASN A 49 20.10 -3.41 -16.55
N GLY A 50 18.96 -3.98 -16.90
CA GLY A 50 18.44 -5.20 -16.27
C GLY A 50 17.90 -5.00 -14.86
N LEU A 51 17.55 -3.78 -14.48
CA LEU A 51 17.03 -3.45 -13.16
C LEU A 51 15.62 -4.04 -12.96
N GLU A 52 15.49 -4.95 -12.01
CA GLU A 52 14.21 -5.61 -11.70
C GLU A 52 13.37 -4.73 -10.76
N GLU A 53 12.12 -4.54 -11.12
CA GLU A 53 11.14 -3.74 -10.36
C GLU A 53 10.95 -4.26 -8.93
N LYS A 54 10.84 -5.58 -8.76
CA LYS A 54 10.55 -6.23 -7.47
C LYS A 54 11.53 -5.85 -6.35
N GLY A 55 12.81 -5.64 -6.69
CA GLY A 55 13.86 -5.28 -5.72
C GLY A 55 13.69 -3.85 -5.21
N ILE A 56 13.39 -2.91 -6.11
CA ILE A 56 13.14 -1.50 -5.76
C ILE A 56 11.84 -1.38 -4.97
N ASN A 57 10.78 -2.09 -5.39
CA ASN A 57 9.51 -2.11 -4.69
C ASN A 57 9.70 -2.55 -3.23
N LEU A 58 10.46 -3.62 -3.00
CA LEU A 58 10.74 -4.12 -1.65
C LEU A 58 11.52 -3.10 -0.81
N GLN A 59 12.57 -2.49 -1.37
CA GLN A 59 13.38 -1.49 -0.66
C GLN A 59 12.54 -0.30 -0.20
N ILE A 60 11.69 0.24 -1.08
CA ILE A 60 10.81 1.37 -0.76
C ILE A 60 9.73 0.94 0.23
N ALA A 61 9.13 -0.24 0.06
CA ALA A 61 8.07 -0.75 0.93
C ALA A 61 8.56 -0.98 2.38
N VAL A 62 9.77 -1.54 2.56
CA VAL A 62 10.38 -1.69 3.90
C VAL A 62 10.63 -0.34 4.56
N LYS A 63 11.18 0.63 3.84
CA LYS A 63 11.37 1.99 4.35
C LYS A 63 10.04 2.67 4.70
N LEU A 64 8.99 2.41 3.91
CA LEU A 64 7.65 2.93 4.18
C LEU A 64 7.05 2.32 5.45
N LYS A 65 7.19 1.01 5.63
CA LYS A 65 6.83 0.32 6.88
C LYS A 65 7.51 0.99 8.07
N ASP A 66 8.85 1.09 8.05
CA ASP A 66 9.62 1.65 9.16
C ASP A 66 9.19 3.09 9.50
N SER A 67 8.88 3.89 8.48
CA SER A 67 8.44 5.27 8.66
C SER A 67 7.04 5.36 9.26
N LEU A 68 6.10 4.51 8.84
CA LEU A 68 4.75 4.45 9.37
C LEU A 68 4.72 3.91 10.81
N GLU A 69 5.53 2.90 11.13
CA GLU A 69 5.66 2.35 12.49
C GLU A 69 6.20 3.39 13.48
N LYS A 70 7.16 4.21 13.07
CA LYS A 70 7.67 5.34 13.87
C LYS A 70 6.58 6.37 14.18
N GLN A 71 5.53 6.44 13.37
CA GLN A 71 4.39 7.31 13.60
C GLN A 71 3.24 6.63 14.39
N GLY A 72 3.46 5.41 14.86
CA GLY A 72 2.53 4.68 15.71
C GLY A 72 1.47 3.88 14.96
N PHE A 73 1.62 3.65 13.66
CA PHE A 73 0.78 2.73 12.91
C PHE A 73 1.25 1.28 13.10
N SER A 74 0.30 0.36 13.08
CA SER A 74 0.59 -1.07 12.91
C SER A 74 0.70 -1.35 11.41
N VAL A 75 1.81 -1.94 10.96
CA VAL A 75 2.02 -2.17 9.53
C VAL A 75 2.08 -3.66 9.21
N ILE A 76 1.29 -4.07 8.24
CA ILE A 76 1.32 -5.42 7.66
C ILE A 76 1.96 -5.32 6.28
N MET A 77 3.02 -6.09 6.05
CA MET A 77 3.65 -6.22 4.73
C MET A 77 3.12 -7.45 4.00
N THR A 78 2.95 -7.36 2.68
CA THR A 78 2.66 -8.55 1.87
C THR A 78 3.88 -9.48 1.77
N ARG A 79 5.08 -8.92 1.70
CA ARG A 79 6.35 -9.63 1.76
C ARG A 79 7.44 -8.74 2.33
N GLU A 80 8.39 -9.33 3.04
CA GLU A 80 9.57 -8.65 3.60
C GLU A 80 10.89 -9.15 2.97
N GLU A 81 10.79 -10.09 2.03
CA GLU A 81 11.93 -10.67 1.29
C GLU A 81 11.57 -10.86 -0.19
N ASP A 82 12.55 -11.27 -1.02
CA ASP A 82 12.28 -11.56 -2.43
C ASP A 82 11.59 -12.92 -2.60
N LYS A 83 10.31 -12.95 -2.26
CA LYS A 83 9.40 -14.10 -2.42
C LYS A 83 8.09 -13.66 -3.04
N GLY A 84 7.47 -14.53 -3.82
CA GLY A 84 6.06 -14.42 -4.19
C GLY A 84 5.16 -15.05 -3.12
N LEU A 85 3.89 -14.73 -3.14
CA LEU A 85 2.88 -15.27 -2.23
C LEU A 85 2.17 -16.48 -2.86
N TYR A 86 2.93 -17.38 -3.45
CA TYR A 86 2.44 -18.56 -4.13
C TYR A 86 3.22 -19.80 -3.67
N GLU A 87 2.63 -20.95 -3.87
CA GLU A 87 3.30 -22.25 -3.66
C GLU A 87 4.14 -22.59 -4.91
N GLU A 88 5.31 -23.22 -4.71
CA GLU A 88 6.27 -23.51 -5.78
C GLU A 88 5.68 -24.40 -6.88
N ASP A 89 4.76 -25.31 -6.55
CA ASP A 89 4.07 -26.22 -7.46
C ASP A 89 2.80 -25.62 -8.09
N SER A 90 2.49 -24.36 -7.82
CA SER A 90 1.33 -23.69 -8.38
C SER A 90 1.39 -23.59 -9.90
N ARG A 91 0.33 -24.04 -10.58
CA ARG A 91 0.22 -23.97 -12.05
C ARG A 91 0.13 -22.53 -12.58
N ASN A 92 -0.30 -21.59 -11.73
CA ASN A 92 -0.40 -20.18 -12.08
C ASN A 92 0.02 -19.32 -10.90
N GLN A 93 1.33 -19.25 -10.67
CA GLN A 93 1.95 -18.53 -9.58
C GLN A 93 1.50 -17.05 -9.51
N LYS A 94 1.42 -16.38 -10.67
CA LYS A 94 0.98 -14.98 -10.73
C LYS A 94 -0.46 -14.78 -10.27
N ALA A 95 -1.38 -15.67 -10.66
CA ALA A 95 -2.77 -15.58 -10.21
C ALA A 95 -2.89 -15.87 -8.72
N GLN A 96 -2.16 -16.86 -8.21
CA GLN A 96 -2.13 -17.20 -6.79
C GLN A 96 -1.56 -16.05 -5.96
N ASP A 97 -0.45 -15.45 -6.39
CA ASP A 97 0.15 -14.28 -5.75
C ASP A 97 -0.87 -13.15 -5.57
N MET A 98 -1.55 -12.78 -6.64
CA MET A 98 -2.56 -11.74 -6.61
C MET A 98 -3.76 -12.08 -5.71
N GLN A 99 -4.18 -13.36 -5.68
CA GLN A 99 -5.25 -13.83 -4.78
C GLN A 99 -4.81 -13.76 -3.32
N CYS A 100 -3.57 -14.15 -3.01
CA CYS A 100 -3.02 -14.07 -1.66
C CYS A 100 -2.94 -12.63 -1.15
N ARG A 101 -2.53 -11.67 -1.99
CA ARG A 101 -2.54 -10.24 -1.64
C ARG A 101 -3.94 -9.76 -1.26
N ILE A 102 -4.95 -10.10 -2.06
CA ILE A 102 -6.36 -9.79 -1.74
C ILE A 102 -6.83 -10.49 -0.46
N ALA A 103 -6.45 -11.76 -0.25
CA ALA A 103 -6.79 -12.49 0.97
C ALA A 103 -6.18 -11.82 2.22
N MET A 104 -4.96 -11.30 2.14
CA MET A 104 -4.34 -10.54 3.22
C MET A 104 -5.11 -9.25 3.52
N ILE A 105 -5.47 -8.47 2.50
CA ILE A 105 -6.29 -7.25 2.68
C ILE A 105 -7.61 -7.59 3.39
N LYS A 106 -8.28 -8.64 2.95
CA LYS A 106 -9.55 -9.10 3.54
C LYS A 106 -9.39 -9.60 4.97
N LYS A 107 -8.30 -10.33 5.26
CA LYS A 107 -7.98 -10.87 6.59
C LYS A 107 -7.73 -9.77 7.61
N TYR A 108 -6.85 -8.82 7.26
CA TYR A 108 -6.38 -7.80 8.20
C TYR A 108 -7.26 -6.55 8.23
N ARG A 109 -8.12 -6.33 7.24
CA ARG A 109 -9.04 -5.17 7.13
C ARG A 109 -8.35 -3.84 7.47
N PRO A 110 -7.22 -3.51 6.83
CA PRO A 110 -6.48 -2.31 7.13
C PRO A 110 -7.31 -1.05 6.81
N VAL A 111 -7.02 0.06 7.51
CA VAL A 111 -7.66 1.36 7.24
C VAL A 111 -7.37 1.83 5.83
N LEU A 112 -6.18 1.56 5.34
CA LEU A 112 -5.76 1.77 3.96
C LEU A 112 -4.62 0.81 3.55
N CYS A 113 -4.43 0.70 2.23
CA CYS A 113 -3.37 -0.10 1.61
C CYS A 113 -2.57 0.76 0.64
N ILE A 114 -1.25 0.64 0.68
CA ILE A 114 -0.33 1.23 -0.29
C ILE A 114 0.42 0.12 -1.00
N SER A 115 0.22 0.00 -2.31
CA SER A 115 0.95 -0.93 -3.17
C SER A 115 2.07 -0.17 -3.90
N VAL A 116 3.30 -0.55 -3.64
CA VAL A 116 4.52 0.11 -4.17
C VAL A 116 4.94 -0.58 -5.45
N HIS A 117 5.06 0.19 -6.52
CA HIS A 117 5.42 -0.24 -7.86
C HIS A 117 6.36 0.74 -8.55
N GLN A 118 6.91 0.32 -9.69
CA GLN A 118 7.63 1.18 -10.63
C GLN A 118 6.97 1.10 -12.01
N ASN A 119 6.88 2.24 -12.65
CA ASN A 119 6.23 2.38 -13.94
C ASN A 119 7.19 2.07 -15.11
N SER A 120 6.60 1.89 -16.27
CA SER A 120 7.31 1.75 -17.54
C SER A 120 6.52 2.40 -18.68
N TYR A 121 7.23 2.91 -19.67
CA TYR A 121 6.63 3.42 -20.89
C TYR A 121 7.56 3.25 -22.09
N GLN A 122 7.00 3.19 -23.32
CA GLN A 122 7.80 3.02 -24.52
C GLN A 122 8.73 4.20 -24.80
N ASP A 123 8.26 5.42 -24.53
CA ASP A 123 9.08 6.64 -24.62
C ASP A 123 9.88 6.81 -23.32
N SER A 124 11.19 6.62 -23.40
CA SER A 124 12.11 6.72 -22.28
C SER A 124 12.26 8.15 -21.71
N SER A 125 11.70 9.17 -22.37
CA SER A 125 11.67 10.53 -21.84
C SER A 125 10.58 10.73 -20.78
N VAL A 126 9.62 9.81 -20.69
CA VAL A 126 8.53 9.86 -19.71
C VAL A 126 9.09 9.54 -18.32
N CYS A 127 8.76 10.39 -17.34
CA CYS A 127 9.22 10.29 -15.98
C CYS A 127 8.19 10.87 -14.98
N GLY A 128 8.48 10.73 -13.70
CA GLY A 128 7.68 11.27 -12.59
C GLY A 128 6.68 10.25 -12.02
N PRO A 129 6.41 10.33 -10.71
CA PRO A 129 5.55 9.39 -10.00
C PRO A 129 4.09 9.52 -10.46
N GLN A 130 3.34 8.40 -10.35
CA GLN A 130 1.93 8.37 -10.68
C GLN A 130 1.16 7.53 -9.66
N VAL A 131 0.16 8.10 -9.02
CA VAL A 131 -0.70 7.36 -8.09
C VAL A 131 -1.99 6.94 -8.79
N PHE A 132 -2.32 5.65 -8.67
CA PHE A 132 -3.55 5.09 -9.18
C PHE A 132 -4.51 4.71 -8.06
N TYR A 133 -5.80 4.90 -8.31
CA TYR A 133 -6.89 4.50 -7.43
C TYR A 133 -8.00 3.79 -8.21
N TYR A 134 -8.85 3.03 -7.53
CA TYR A 134 -10.04 2.47 -8.17
C TYR A 134 -11.00 3.60 -8.54
N GLU A 135 -11.34 3.74 -9.82
CA GLU A 135 -12.05 4.90 -10.37
C GLU A 135 -13.37 5.21 -9.66
N ASP A 136 -14.07 4.17 -9.19
CA ASP A 136 -15.35 4.31 -8.49
C ASP A 136 -15.18 4.54 -6.96
N SER A 137 -13.93 4.58 -6.45
CA SER A 137 -13.63 4.79 -5.02
C SER A 137 -13.36 6.26 -4.70
N VAL A 138 -14.34 6.93 -4.10
CA VAL A 138 -14.18 8.31 -3.62
C VAL A 138 -13.07 8.41 -2.57
N ARG A 139 -13.03 7.49 -1.61
CA ARG A 139 -11.99 7.46 -0.57
C ARG A 139 -10.60 7.17 -1.14
N GLY A 140 -10.52 6.23 -2.10
CA GLY A 140 -9.28 5.92 -2.80
C GLY A 140 -8.78 7.12 -3.62
N LYS A 141 -9.67 7.87 -4.26
CA LYS A 141 -9.35 9.10 -4.98
C LYS A 141 -8.75 10.15 -4.04
N ASN A 142 -9.40 10.42 -2.92
CA ASN A 142 -8.92 11.41 -1.95
C ASN A 142 -7.53 11.08 -1.42
N LEU A 143 -7.28 9.82 -1.03
CA LEU A 143 -5.96 9.37 -0.60
C LEU A 143 -4.92 9.55 -1.72
N ALA A 144 -5.27 9.16 -2.96
CA ALA A 144 -4.38 9.26 -4.10
C ALA A 144 -4.01 10.70 -4.45
N GLU A 145 -4.94 11.64 -4.31
CA GLU A 145 -4.71 13.06 -4.56
C GLU A 145 -3.70 13.64 -3.56
N PHE A 146 -3.84 13.36 -2.26
CA PHE A 146 -2.85 13.79 -1.26
C PHE A 146 -1.47 13.19 -1.50
N ILE A 147 -1.38 11.88 -1.75
CA ILE A 147 -0.07 11.24 -2.01
C ILE A 147 0.55 11.81 -3.30
N GLN A 148 -0.24 11.97 -4.37
CA GLN A 148 0.28 12.50 -5.63
C GLN A 148 0.80 13.93 -5.50
N GLU A 149 0.10 14.77 -4.74
CA GLU A 149 0.53 16.16 -4.48
C GLU A 149 1.86 16.18 -3.72
N GLU A 150 1.99 15.42 -2.65
CA GLU A 150 3.21 15.35 -1.86
C GLU A 150 4.38 14.76 -2.65
N LEU A 151 4.14 13.76 -3.50
CA LEU A 151 5.17 13.24 -4.41
C LEU A 151 5.64 14.30 -5.41
N ASN A 152 4.71 15.06 -6.00
CA ASN A 152 5.06 16.14 -6.92
C ASN A 152 5.93 17.22 -6.25
N LEU A 153 5.59 17.59 -5.00
CA LEU A 153 6.31 18.59 -4.21
C LEU A 153 7.68 18.06 -3.71
N GLY A 154 7.67 16.91 -3.06
CA GLY A 154 8.85 16.31 -2.42
C GLY A 154 9.94 15.93 -3.42
N LEU A 155 9.56 15.44 -4.59
CA LEU A 155 10.49 15.08 -5.66
C LEU A 155 10.75 16.22 -6.64
N LYS A 156 10.13 17.39 -6.45
CA LYS A 156 10.28 18.58 -7.31
C LYS A 156 10.01 18.25 -8.79
N VAL A 157 8.89 17.56 -9.04
CA VAL A 157 8.54 17.06 -10.37
C VAL A 157 8.32 18.23 -11.35
N LYS A 158 9.10 18.27 -12.43
CA LYS A 158 9.02 19.36 -13.43
C LYS A 158 7.67 19.43 -14.16
N ARG A 159 7.04 18.27 -14.38
CA ARG A 159 5.71 18.14 -15.01
C ARG A 159 4.79 17.39 -14.05
N PRO A 160 4.20 18.09 -13.05
CA PRO A 160 3.35 17.48 -12.05
C PRO A 160 2.22 16.66 -12.69
N ARG A 161 1.99 15.46 -12.14
CA ARG A 161 0.88 14.60 -12.55
C ARG A 161 -0.28 14.76 -11.56
N VAL A 162 -1.46 14.33 -11.98
CA VAL A 162 -2.64 14.19 -11.13
C VAL A 162 -2.89 12.71 -10.86
N ALA A 163 -3.48 12.36 -9.72
CA ALA A 163 -3.90 11.01 -9.43
C ALA A 163 -4.85 10.49 -10.52
N LYS A 164 -4.73 9.20 -10.87
CA LYS A 164 -5.42 8.61 -12.00
C LYS A 164 -6.34 7.46 -11.61
N GLY A 165 -7.60 7.53 -11.98
CA GLY A 165 -8.55 6.43 -11.85
C GLY A 165 -8.21 5.25 -12.76
N ASN A 166 -8.39 4.02 -12.26
CA ASN A 166 -8.18 2.79 -13.03
C ASN A 166 -9.21 1.73 -12.64
N LYS A 167 -9.87 1.12 -13.64
CA LYS A 167 -10.87 0.04 -13.46
C LYS A 167 -10.32 -1.36 -13.75
N THR A 168 -9.09 -1.46 -14.24
CA THR A 168 -8.55 -2.72 -14.76
C THR A 168 -7.54 -3.38 -13.84
N TYR A 169 -6.83 -2.62 -13.01
CA TYR A 169 -5.86 -3.18 -12.08
C TYR A 169 -6.54 -4.09 -11.05
N TYR A 170 -6.06 -5.33 -10.99
CA TYR A 170 -6.71 -6.40 -10.22
C TYR A 170 -6.86 -6.04 -8.73
N LEU A 171 -5.78 -5.57 -8.10
CA LEU A 171 -5.81 -5.20 -6.68
C LEU A 171 -6.79 -4.06 -6.42
N LEU A 172 -6.79 -3.00 -7.24
CA LEU A 172 -7.71 -1.88 -7.11
C LEU A 172 -9.16 -2.33 -7.21
N LYS A 173 -9.46 -3.19 -8.19
CA LYS A 173 -10.82 -3.67 -8.46
C LYS A 173 -11.35 -4.64 -7.40
N ARG A 174 -10.46 -5.40 -6.73
CA ARG A 174 -10.84 -6.48 -5.81
C ARG A 174 -10.67 -6.11 -4.34
N SER A 175 -9.99 -5.01 -4.04
CA SER A 175 -9.82 -4.55 -2.66
C SER A 175 -11.13 -4.02 -2.09
N GLU A 176 -11.45 -4.47 -0.88
CA GLU A 176 -12.56 -3.92 -0.07
C GLU A 176 -12.07 -2.74 0.82
N SER A 177 -10.75 -2.60 0.98
CA SER A 177 -10.13 -1.48 1.70
C SER A 177 -9.75 -0.35 0.74
N VAL A 178 -9.56 0.85 1.26
CA VAL A 178 -8.99 1.97 0.51
C VAL A 178 -7.60 1.57 0.05
N LEU A 179 -7.36 1.49 -1.27
CA LEU A 179 -6.10 1.06 -1.83
C LEU A 179 -5.65 2.01 -2.93
N ASN A 180 -4.37 2.41 -2.87
CA ASN A 180 -3.68 3.08 -3.96
C ASN A 180 -2.47 2.28 -4.42
N ILE A 181 -2.21 2.31 -5.73
CA ILE A 181 -0.95 1.85 -6.32
C ILE A 181 -0.11 3.09 -6.58
N VAL A 182 1.10 3.10 -6.02
CA VAL A 182 2.06 4.19 -6.17
C VAL A 182 3.17 3.72 -7.10
N GLU A 183 3.13 4.21 -8.33
CA GLU A 183 4.21 4.07 -9.30
C GLU A 183 5.24 5.15 -9.00
N CYS A 184 6.34 4.78 -8.34
CA CYS A 184 7.29 5.73 -7.77
C CYS A 184 8.14 6.47 -8.82
N GLY A 185 8.27 5.90 -10.01
CA GLY A 185 8.99 6.47 -11.16
C GLY A 185 9.08 5.45 -12.30
N PHE A 186 9.71 5.81 -13.40
CA PHE A 186 9.80 5.00 -14.60
C PHE A 186 11.16 4.29 -14.72
N LEU A 187 11.16 2.96 -14.67
CA LEU A 187 12.37 2.16 -14.87
C LEU A 187 12.90 2.18 -16.33
N THR A 188 12.08 2.63 -17.25
CA THR A 188 12.44 2.83 -18.66
C THR A 188 13.14 4.18 -18.91
N ASN A 189 13.07 5.12 -17.96
CA ASN A 189 13.82 6.38 -18.00
C ASN A 189 15.18 6.20 -17.32
N PRO A 190 16.34 6.37 -18.03
CA PRO A 190 17.65 6.09 -17.45
C PRO A 190 18.03 6.98 -16.26
N GLU A 191 17.60 8.25 -16.27
CA GLU A 191 17.87 9.18 -15.17
C GLU A 191 17.06 8.79 -13.92
N GLU A 192 15.77 8.56 -14.11
CA GLU A 192 14.87 8.21 -13.00
C GLU A 192 15.17 6.81 -12.44
N ALA A 193 15.46 5.82 -13.28
CA ALA A 193 15.93 4.51 -12.85
C ALA A 193 17.19 4.60 -11.97
N GLY A 194 18.15 5.47 -12.35
CA GLY A 194 19.34 5.73 -11.56
C GLY A 194 19.04 6.42 -10.22
N LEU A 195 18.01 7.27 -10.16
CA LEU A 195 17.55 7.91 -8.91
C LEU A 195 16.83 6.88 -8.00
N LEU A 196 15.99 6.03 -8.55
CA LEU A 196 15.24 5.01 -7.82
C LEU A 196 16.14 3.99 -7.09
N CYS A 197 17.37 3.80 -7.57
CA CYS A 197 18.39 2.99 -6.88
C CYS A 197 19.07 3.72 -5.71
N LYS A 198 18.88 5.04 -5.55
CA LYS A 198 19.54 5.83 -4.49
C LYS A 198 18.67 5.88 -3.24
N GLU A 199 19.27 5.54 -2.11
CA GLU A 199 18.60 5.57 -0.82
C GLU A 199 17.97 6.93 -0.49
N GLU A 200 18.69 8.01 -0.76
CA GLU A 200 18.19 9.37 -0.52
C GLU A 200 16.90 9.66 -1.31
N TYR A 201 16.83 9.19 -2.56
CA TYR A 201 15.65 9.40 -3.39
C TYR A 201 14.47 8.54 -2.93
N GLN A 202 14.74 7.28 -2.55
CA GLN A 202 13.73 6.40 -1.95
C GLN A 202 13.17 6.99 -0.65
N ASN A 203 14.03 7.58 0.19
CA ASN A 203 13.60 8.23 1.43
C ASN A 203 12.67 9.44 1.15
N LYS A 204 12.95 10.25 0.12
CA LYS A 204 12.04 11.33 -0.31
C LYS A 204 10.68 10.82 -0.80
N ILE A 205 10.67 9.69 -1.52
CA ILE A 205 9.42 9.03 -1.93
C ILE A 205 8.62 8.61 -0.70
N VAL A 206 9.26 7.92 0.24
CA VAL A 206 8.63 7.44 1.47
C VAL A 206 8.07 8.61 2.29
N GLU A 207 8.86 9.67 2.48
CA GLU A 207 8.43 10.88 3.19
C GLU A 207 7.18 11.50 2.56
N ALA A 208 7.14 11.59 1.24
CA ALA A 208 6.00 12.12 0.50
C ALA A 208 4.74 11.23 0.67
N ILE A 209 4.89 9.90 0.55
CA ILE A 209 3.78 8.97 0.75
C ILE A 209 3.22 9.10 2.17
N VAL A 210 4.09 9.12 3.18
CA VAL A 210 3.70 9.25 4.59
C VAL A 210 2.94 10.55 4.85
N LYS A 211 3.45 11.69 4.35
CA LYS A 211 2.75 12.99 4.47
C LYS A 211 1.37 12.96 3.82
N GLY A 212 1.23 12.36 2.65
CA GLY A 212 -0.07 12.23 1.99
C GLY A 212 -1.04 11.36 2.79
N ILE A 213 -0.57 10.27 3.40
CA ILE A 213 -1.36 9.42 4.30
C ILE A 213 -1.83 10.22 5.53
N GLU A 214 -0.93 10.96 6.18
CA GLU A 214 -1.26 11.77 7.35
C GLU A 214 -2.33 12.82 7.06
N GLN A 215 -2.20 13.53 5.95
CA GLN A 215 -3.18 14.54 5.52
C GLN A 215 -4.54 13.89 5.27
N TYR A 216 -4.56 12.74 4.58
CA TYR A 216 -5.78 11.98 4.34
C TYR A 216 -6.46 11.54 5.65
N LEU A 217 -5.72 10.90 6.56
CA LEU A 217 -6.27 10.41 7.82
C LEU A 217 -6.78 11.56 8.70
N LYS A 218 -6.04 12.67 8.76
CA LYS A 218 -6.49 13.90 9.45
C LYS A 218 -7.80 14.45 8.89
N GLN A 219 -7.96 14.45 7.56
CA GLN A 219 -9.21 14.88 6.92
C GLN A 219 -10.38 13.93 7.27
N GLN A 220 -10.11 12.62 7.36
CA GLN A 220 -11.12 11.61 7.72
C GLN A 220 -11.44 11.58 9.22
N LYS A 221 -10.71 12.30 10.07
CA LYS A 221 -10.80 12.28 11.54
C LYS A 221 -10.54 10.87 12.13
N ILE A 222 -9.65 10.13 11.52
CA ILE A 222 -9.20 8.80 11.95
C ILE A 222 -7.88 8.92 12.73
#